data_5279cbc5cd3724d22647772a5bb7d49c
#
_entry.id   5279cbc5cd3724d22647772a5bb7d49c
#
_cell.length_a   1.000
_cell.length_b   1.000
_cell.length_c   1.000
_cell.angle_alpha   90.00
_cell.angle_beta   90.00
_cell.angle_gamma   90.00
#
_symmetry.space_group_name_H-M   'P 1'
#
loop_
_entity.id
_entity.type
_entity.pdbx_description
1 polymer ?
#
loop_
_entity_poly.entity_id
_entity_poly.type
_entity_poly.pdbx_seq_one_letter_code
_entity_poly.pdbx_strand_id
1 'polypeptide(L)'
;MQNHPAHQEPRRVLGSFFAPKSQNTPTWEQRKLGDVADIVGGGTPSTNNPNYWDGDIDWYAPAEIAGQIYFDSSQRKITEQGYENSSAKMLPPGTVLFTSRAGIGKTAILSKKGCTNQGFQSIVPHNDELDSYFVFSRTDELKQYGELVGAGSTFVEVSGKQMAAMNLKMPTTIEEQQTIGRFFKRLDTLITLHQRELIIRISEVTSVKRNE
;
A
#
# COMPACT_ATOMS: atom_id res chain seq x y z
N MET A 1 38.01 24.47 78.27
CA MET A 1 37.10 24.97 77.22
C MET A 1 37.66 24.49 75.89
N GLN A 2 37.13 23.39 75.35
CA GLN A 2 37.63 22.80 74.14
C GLN A 2 36.48 22.88 73.10
N ASN A 3 36.71 23.66 72.02
CA ASN A 3 35.83 23.78 70.91
C ASN A 3 36.04 22.57 69.99
N HIS A 4 34.98 21.81 69.75
CA HIS A 4 34.91 20.77 68.78
C HIS A 4 34.42 21.37 67.44
N PRO A 5 35.07 21.12 66.29
CA PRO A 5 34.53 21.52 65.03
C PRO A 5 33.52 20.49 64.54
N ALA A 6 32.36 20.98 64.03
CA ALA A 6 31.29 20.19 63.46
C ALA A 6 31.72 19.57 62.14
N HIS A 7 31.56 18.25 62.05
CA HIS A 7 31.62 17.51 60.73
C HIS A 7 30.50 17.92 59.88
N GLN A 8 30.79 18.57 58.74
CA GLN A 8 29.89 18.72 57.62
C GLN A 8 29.95 17.47 56.71
N GLU A 9 28.85 16.70 56.68
CA GLU A 9 28.69 15.64 55.71
C GLU A 9 28.47 16.24 54.29
N PRO A 10 29.07 15.64 53.21
CA PRO A 10 28.83 16.10 51.86
C PRO A 10 27.42 15.69 51.42
N ARG A 11 26.57 16.67 51.10
CA ARG A 11 25.28 16.47 50.44
C ARG A 11 25.50 15.74 49.10
N ARG A 12 25.07 14.47 49.05
CA ARG A 12 24.95 13.73 47.82
C ARG A 12 23.92 14.42 46.92
N VAL A 13 24.40 15.06 45.87
CA VAL A 13 23.58 15.52 44.75
C VAL A 13 23.21 14.27 43.93
N LEU A 14 22.17 13.55 44.34
CA LEU A 14 21.47 12.57 43.53
C LEU A 14 20.31 13.31 42.86
N GLY A 15 20.66 14.15 41.89
CA GLY A 15 19.72 14.90 41.10
C GLY A 15 19.68 14.38 39.66
N SER A 16 18.53 13.89 39.30
CA SER A 16 17.99 13.83 37.93
C SER A 16 18.76 13.07 36.86
N PHE A 17 18.85 11.74 36.97
CA PHE A 17 19.12 10.87 35.84
C PHE A 17 17.87 10.09 35.33
N PHE A 18 16.70 10.40 35.82
CA PHE A 18 15.43 9.88 35.30
C PHE A 18 14.53 11.04 34.89
N ALA A 19 14.92 11.73 33.84
CA ALA A 19 13.88 12.35 33.03
C ALA A 19 13.04 11.18 32.43
N PRO A 20 11.72 11.11 32.64
CA PRO A 20 10.91 10.13 31.95
C PRO A 20 11.11 10.43 30.47
N LYS A 21 11.68 9.47 29.70
CA LYS A 21 11.52 9.48 28.26
C LYS A 21 10.02 9.60 28.05
N SER A 22 9.58 10.69 27.44
CA SER A 22 8.24 10.84 26.94
C SER A 22 7.97 9.54 26.18
N GLN A 23 7.16 8.66 26.77
CA GLN A 23 6.65 7.51 26.06
C GLN A 23 5.71 8.11 25.02
N ASN A 24 6.22 8.36 23.80
CA ASN A 24 5.39 8.56 22.64
C ASN A 24 4.67 7.24 22.43
N THR A 25 3.59 7.04 23.19
CA THR A 25 2.66 5.95 22.92
C THR A 25 2.11 6.25 21.53
N PRO A 26 2.28 5.34 20.56
CA PRO A 26 1.75 5.56 19.24
C PRO A 26 0.26 5.86 19.35
N THR A 27 -0.15 7.04 18.92
CA THR A 27 -1.56 7.41 18.90
C THR A 27 -2.11 7.04 17.54
N TRP A 28 -3.28 6.40 17.54
CA TRP A 28 -4.01 6.05 16.33
C TRP A 28 -5.24 6.94 16.22
N GLU A 29 -5.51 7.39 15.02
CA GLU A 29 -6.69 8.16 14.70
C GLU A 29 -7.51 7.49 13.60
N GLN A 30 -8.72 7.96 13.42
CA GLN A 30 -9.59 7.55 12.31
C GLN A 30 -9.75 8.72 11.36
N ARG A 31 -9.36 8.54 10.10
CA ARG A 31 -9.51 9.53 9.03
C ARG A 31 -10.24 8.92 7.84
N LYS A 32 -10.92 9.74 7.07
CA LYS A 32 -11.45 9.28 5.78
C LYS A 32 -10.27 9.10 4.82
N LEU A 33 -10.35 8.04 4.01
CA LEU A 33 -9.29 7.75 3.03
C LEU A 33 -9.10 8.91 2.05
N GLY A 34 -10.19 9.59 1.64
CA GLY A 34 -10.12 10.76 0.78
C GLY A 34 -9.57 12.03 1.41
N ASP A 35 -9.33 12.05 2.74
CA ASP A 35 -8.66 13.17 3.41
C ASP A 35 -7.13 13.03 3.35
N VAL A 36 -6.61 11.83 3.06
CA VAL A 36 -5.17 11.48 3.08
C VAL A 36 -4.66 10.91 1.75
N ALA A 37 -5.55 10.71 0.79
CA ALA A 37 -5.23 10.20 -0.54
C ALA A 37 -6.24 10.69 -1.59
N ASP A 38 -5.79 10.86 -2.82
CA ASP A 38 -6.69 11.02 -3.95
C ASP A 38 -7.17 9.65 -4.42
N ILE A 39 -8.47 9.54 -4.69
CA ILE A 39 -9.05 8.33 -5.28
C ILE A 39 -9.27 8.57 -6.77
N VAL A 40 -8.52 7.85 -7.60
CA VAL A 40 -8.47 8.06 -9.05
C VAL A 40 -9.00 6.85 -9.78
N GLY A 41 -10.08 7.04 -10.52
CA GLY A 41 -10.61 6.04 -11.46
C GLY A 41 -9.78 5.97 -12.74
N GLY A 42 -9.77 4.81 -13.37
CA GLY A 42 -9.09 4.61 -14.64
C GLY A 42 -9.97 4.82 -15.88
N GLY A 43 -9.38 4.64 -17.05
CA GLY A 43 -10.05 4.76 -18.34
C GLY A 43 -9.44 3.84 -19.39
N THR A 44 -10.21 3.60 -20.46
CA THR A 44 -9.79 2.73 -21.56
C THR A 44 -9.86 3.50 -22.87
N PRO A 45 -8.75 3.63 -23.64
CA PRO A 45 -8.80 4.14 -25.00
C PRO A 45 -9.70 3.28 -25.89
N SER A 46 -10.24 3.88 -26.95
CA SER A 46 -11.06 3.12 -27.90
C SER A 46 -10.30 1.90 -28.44
N THR A 47 -10.86 0.72 -28.24
CA THR A 47 -10.27 -0.54 -28.74
C THR A 47 -10.36 -0.67 -30.24
N ASN A 48 -11.22 0.11 -30.92
CA ASN A 48 -11.39 0.12 -32.35
C ASN A 48 -10.32 0.95 -33.09
N ASN A 49 -9.49 1.71 -32.36
CA ASN A 49 -8.39 2.47 -32.94
C ASN A 49 -7.04 1.84 -32.55
N PRO A 50 -6.38 1.14 -33.49
CA PRO A 50 -5.11 0.48 -33.24
C PRO A 50 -3.98 1.48 -32.88
N ASN A 51 -4.06 2.73 -33.32
CA ASN A 51 -3.07 3.76 -33.03
C ASN A 51 -3.02 4.18 -31.56
N TYR A 52 -3.99 3.76 -30.75
CA TYR A 52 -4.04 4.04 -29.31
C TYR A 52 -3.31 3.01 -28.47
N TRP A 53 -2.88 1.90 -29.08
CA TRP A 53 -2.32 0.75 -28.39
C TRP A 53 -0.87 0.49 -28.79
N ASP A 54 -0.20 -0.39 -28.02
CA ASP A 54 1.17 -0.85 -28.26
C ASP A 54 2.23 0.26 -28.25
N GLY A 55 2.02 1.29 -27.39
CA GLY A 55 2.95 2.37 -27.13
C GLY A 55 3.85 2.11 -25.91
N ASP A 56 4.27 3.19 -25.25
CA ASP A 56 5.23 3.14 -24.14
C ASP A 56 4.59 3.35 -22.76
N ILE A 57 3.31 3.73 -22.68
CA ILE A 57 2.62 4.00 -21.43
C ILE A 57 2.02 2.71 -20.90
N ASP A 58 2.44 2.29 -19.71
CA ASP A 58 1.85 1.14 -19.02
C ASP A 58 0.37 1.39 -18.70
N TRP A 59 -0.48 0.41 -19.09
CA TRP A 59 -1.93 0.46 -18.88
C TRP A 59 -2.41 -0.86 -18.29
N TYR A 60 -2.75 -0.82 -16.99
CA TYR A 60 -3.07 -2.00 -16.19
C TYR A 60 -4.54 -2.36 -16.22
N ALA A 61 -4.83 -3.65 -16.29
CA ALA A 61 -6.16 -4.22 -16.16
C ALA A 61 -6.27 -5.08 -14.88
N PRO A 62 -7.48 -5.21 -14.26
CA PRO A 62 -7.67 -6.00 -13.03
C PRO A 62 -7.22 -7.46 -13.12
N ALA A 63 -7.27 -8.05 -14.32
CA ALA A 63 -6.83 -9.43 -14.54
C ALA A 63 -5.31 -9.62 -14.30
N GLU A 64 -4.53 -8.56 -14.41
CA GLU A 64 -3.08 -8.60 -14.22
C GLU A 64 -2.69 -8.67 -12.74
N ILE A 65 -3.58 -8.27 -11.81
CA ILE A 65 -3.30 -8.34 -10.37
C ILE A 65 -3.42 -9.79 -9.90
N ALA A 66 -2.30 -10.48 -9.87
CA ALA A 66 -2.20 -11.89 -9.51
C ALA A 66 -1.12 -12.13 -8.45
N GLY A 67 -1.32 -11.61 -7.23
CA GLY A 67 -0.48 -11.99 -6.08
C GLY A 67 0.90 -11.34 -5.99
N GLN A 68 1.27 -10.44 -6.90
CA GLN A 68 2.50 -9.65 -6.78
C GLN A 68 2.21 -8.31 -6.10
N ILE A 69 3.16 -7.88 -5.25
CA ILE A 69 3.03 -6.64 -4.48
C ILE A 69 3.29 -5.42 -5.35
N TYR A 70 4.33 -5.48 -6.18
CA TYR A 70 4.76 -4.37 -7.03
C TYR A 70 4.52 -4.67 -8.50
N PHE A 71 4.06 -3.65 -9.21
CA PHE A 71 3.91 -3.66 -10.66
C PHE A 71 4.95 -2.77 -11.32
N ASP A 72 5.81 -3.38 -12.13
CA ASP A 72 6.87 -2.69 -12.87
C ASP A 72 6.50 -2.45 -14.34
N SER A 73 5.60 -3.23 -14.89
CA SER A 73 5.15 -3.13 -16.28
C SER A 73 3.79 -3.81 -16.45
N SER A 74 2.98 -3.31 -17.38
CA SER A 74 1.70 -3.89 -17.77
C SER A 74 1.87 -4.83 -18.99
N GLN A 75 0.91 -5.75 -19.16
CA GLN A 75 0.85 -6.62 -20.34
C GLN A 75 0.48 -5.85 -21.61
N ARG A 76 -0.38 -4.85 -21.47
CA ARG A 76 -0.76 -3.95 -22.56
C ARG A 76 -0.31 -2.54 -22.28
N LYS A 77 0.06 -1.85 -23.34
CA LYS A 77 0.47 -0.44 -23.27
C LYS A 77 -0.40 0.40 -24.18
N ILE A 78 -0.46 1.69 -23.87
CA ILE A 78 -1.14 2.67 -24.71
C ILE A 78 -0.13 3.69 -25.24
N THR A 79 -0.46 4.30 -26.37
CA THR A 79 0.30 5.40 -26.93
C THR A 79 -0.04 6.71 -26.23
N GLU A 80 0.77 7.77 -26.42
CA GLU A 80 0.41 9.12 -25.98
C GLU A 80 -0.92 9.56 -26.57
N GLN A 81 -1.17 9.25 -27.87
CA GLN A 81 -2.43 9.54 -28.51
C GLN A 81 -3.61 8.80 -27.85
N GLY A 82 -3.40 7.54 -27.46
CA GLY A 82 -4.41 6.76 -26.71
C GLY A 82 -4.68 7.36 -25.34
N TYR A 83 -3.64 7.82 -24.65
CA TYR A 83 -3.78 8.52 -23.38
C TYR A 83 -4.59 9.81 -23.52
N GLU A 84 -4.21 10.70 -24.42
CA GLU A 84 -4.87 11.99 -24.65
C GLU A 84 -6.34 11.85 -25.11
N ASN A 85 -6.67 10.79 -25.85
CA ASN A 85 -8.02 10.54 -26.36
C ASN A 85 -8.82 9.56 -25.50
N SER A 86 -8.51 9.46 -24.21
CA SER A 86 -9.24 8.61 -23.28
C SER A 86 -9.46 9.30 -21.92
N SER A 87 -10.23 8.65 -21.05
CA SER A 87 -10.38 9.06 -19.67
C SER A 87 -9.31 8.50 -18.72
N ALA A 88 -8.29 7.82 -19.26
CA ALA A 88 -7.17 7.31 -18.50
C ALA A 88 -6.45 8.44 -17.76
N LYS A 89 -5.97 8.17 -16.55
CA LYS A 89 -5.22 9.12 -15.75
C LYS A 89 -3.84 8.56 -15.45
N MET A 90 -2.83 9.41 -15.58
CA MET A 90 -1.47 9.05 -15.19
C MET A 90 -1.36 9.02 -13.66
N LEU A 91 -0.95 7.87 -13.14
CA LEU A 91 -0.75 7.63 -11.73
C LEU A 91 0.74 7.62 -11.42
N PRO A 92 1.18 8.25 -10.32
CA PRO A 92 2.59 8.26 -9.91
C PRO A 92 3.02 6.91 -9.31
N PRO A 93 4.34 6.65 -9.23
CA PRO A 93 4.87 5.56 -8.41
C PRO A 93 4.40 5.68 -6.96
N GLY A 94 4.21 4.54 -6.29
CA GLY A 94 3.67 4.49 -4.93
C GLY A 94 2.14 4.47 -4.87
N THR A 95 1.43 4.68 -5.99
CA THR A 95 -0.02 4.51 -6.04
C THR A 95 -0.40 3.07 -5.68
N VAL A 96 -1.36 2.90 -4.79
CA VAL A 96 -1.95 1.60 -4.47
C VAL A 96 -3.16 1.36 -5.38
N LEU A 97 -3.02 0.44 -6.32
CA LEU A 97 -4.11 0.00 -7.16
C LEU A 97 -5.11 -0.80 -6.33
N PHE A 98 -6.40 -0.55 -6.54
CA PHE A 98 -7.49 -1.29 -5.90
C PHE A 98 -8.54 -1.66 -6.97
N THR A 99 -8.82 -2.95 -7.13
CA THR A 99 -9.85 -3.38 -8.07
C THR A 99 -11.24 -3.07 -7.52
N SER A 100 -12.01 -2.29 -8.25
CA SER A 100 -13.33 -1.79 -7.83
C SER A 100 -14.50 -2.64 -8.31
N ARG A 101 -14.27 -3.58 -9.25
CA ARG A 101 -15.26 -4.49 -9.84
C ARG A 101 -14.60 -5.77 -10.32
N ALA A 102 -15.39 -6.80 -10.67
CA ALA A 102 -14.92 -8.09 -11.19
C ALA A 102 -13.83 -8.74 -10.31
N GLY A 103 -14.09 -8.85 -9.03
CA GLY A 103 -13.14 -9.31 -8.03
C GLY A 103 -12.59 -8.14 -7.21
N ILE A 104 -13.50 -7.45 -6.50
CA ILE A 104 -13.20 -6.30 -5.63
C ILE A 104 -12.12 -6.65 -4.61
N GLY A 105 -11.20 -5.70 -4.41
CA GLY A 105 -10.26 -5.72 -3.29
C GLY A 105 -8.90 -6.34 -3.58
N LYS A 106 -8.58 -6.67 -4.83
CA LYS A 106 -7.18 -6.97 -5.17
C LYS A 106 -6.39 -5.67 -5.19
N THR A 107 -5.19 -5.70 -4.61
CA THR A 107 -4.31 -4.54 -4.52
C THR A 107 -2.91 -4.84 -5.05
N ALA A 108 -2.24 -3.79 -5.51
CA ALA A 108 -0.81 -3.79 -5.85
C ALA A 108 -0.27 -2.36 -5.79
N ILE A 109 1.05 -2.20 -5.69
CA ILE A 109 1.72 -0.89 -5.65
C ILE A 109 2.40 -0.65 -6.99
N LEU A 110 2.19 0.51 -7.60
CA LEU A 110 2.92 0.90 -8.80
C LEU A 110 4.38 1.24 -8.47
N SER A 111 5.33 0.59 -9.13
CA SER A 111 6.76 0.94 -9.06
C SER A 111 7.12 2.10 -10.00
N LYS A 112 6.36 2.27 -11.07
CA LYS A 112 6.53 3.30 -12.10
C LYS A 112 5.20 3.99 -12.36
N LYS A 113 5.25 5.15 -13.03
CA LYS A 113 4.05 5.80 -13.52
C LYS A 113 3.32 4.94 -14.54
N GLY A 114 1.99 4.98 -14.53
CA GLY A 114 1.17 4.25 -15.47
C GLY A 114 -0.31 4.60 -15.35
N CYS A 115 -1.12 4.05 -16.23
CA CYS A 115 -2.56 4.24 -16.24
C CYS A 115 -3.29 2.95 -15.89
N THR A 116 -4.56 3.05 -15.54
CA THR A 116 -5.42 1.89 -15.29
C THR A 116 -6.67 1.94 -16.14
N ASN A 117 -7.30 0.80 -16.35
CA ASN A 117 -8.65 0.77 -16.89
C ASN A 117 -9.69 1.20 -15.82
N GLN A 118 -10.95 1.34 -16.23
CA GLN A 118 -12.05 1.76 -15.33
C GLN A 118 -12.43 0.72 -14.26
N GLY A 119 -11.79 -0.43 -14.20
CA GLY A 119 -11.99 -1.43 -13.15
C GLY A 119 -11.22 -1.17 -11.86
N PHE A 120 -10.57 -0.01 -11.76
CA PHE A 120 -9.82 0.40 -10.58
C PHE A 120 -10.37 1.67 -9.95
N GLN A 121 -10.22 1.75 -8.64
CA GLN A 121 -10.22 2.98 -7.87
C GLN A 121 -8.86 3.06 -7.18
N SER A 122 -7.92 3.73 -7.84
CA SER A 122 -6.53 3.80 -7.40
C SER A 122 -6.37 4.81 -6.28
N ILE A 123 -5.65 4.43 -5.24
CA ILE A 123 -5.38 5.25 -4.05
C ILE A 123 -4.01 5.90 -4.26
N VAL A 124 -3.97 7.21 -4.44
CA VAL A 124 -2.75 8.00 -4.55
C VAL A 124 -2.49 8.67 -3.22
N PRO A 125 -1.59 8.15 -2.37
CA PRO A 125 -1.33 8.71 -1.05
C PRO A 125 -0.83 10.16 -1.13
N HIS A 126 -1.33 11.04 -0.26
CA HIS A 126 -0.76 12.36 -0.08
C HIS A 126 0.60 12.25 0.60
N ASN A 127 1.57 13.01 0.10
CA ASN A 127 2.91 13.05 0.69
C ASN A 127 2.84 13.44 2.16
N ASP A 128 3.65 12.80 2.99
CA ASP A 128 3.77 13.03 4.43
C ASP A 128 2.50 12.79 5.27
N GLU A 129 1.40 12.32 4.65
CA GLU A 129 0.16 11.97 5.35
C GLU A 129 -0.14 10.47 5.33
N LEU A 130 0.16 9.78 4.23
CA LEU A 130 -0.16 8.35 4.07
C LEU A 130 0.97 7.58 3.40
N ASP A 131 1.41 6.49 4.03
CA ASP A 131 2.42 5.59 3.46
C ASP A 131 1.79 4.51 2.56
N SER A 132 2.34 4.34 1.36
CA SER A 132 1.84 3.37 0.37
C SER A 132 1.82 1.93 0.88
N TYR A 133 2.89 1.51 1.58
CA TYR A 133 2.94 0.13 2.06
C TYR A 133 2.07 -0.09 3.29
N PHE A 134 1.89 0.93 4.12
CA PHE A 134 0.92 0.90 5.20
C PHE A 134 -0.48 0.65 4.64
N VAL A 135 -0.93 1.41 3.63
CA VAL A 135 -2.24 1.18 2.98
C VAL A 135 -2.31 -0.20 2.35
N PHE A 136 -1.28 -0.60 1.62
CA PHE A 136 -1.21 -1.93 1.02
C PHE A 136 -1.35 -3.04 2.07
N SER A 137 -0.72 -2.89 3.25
CA SER A 137 -0.84 -3.86 4.35
C SER A 137 -2.26 -3.99 4.91
N ARG A 138 -3.17 -3.06 4.57
CA ARG A 138 -4.59 -3.04 4.97
C ARG A 138 -5.51 -3.58 3.85
N THR A 139 -4.98 -4.35 2.91
CA THR A 139 -5.73 -4.89 1.76
C THR A 139 -7.02 -5.59 2.17
N ASP A 140 -6.99 -6.41 3.22
CA ASP A 140 -8.19 -7.13 3.69
C ASP A 140 -9.28 -6.19 4.20
N GLU A 141 -8.91 -5.10 4.89
CA GLU A 141 -9.83 -4.08 5.37
C GLU A 141 -10.43 -3.28 4.20
N LEU A 142 -9.59 -2.88 3.23
CA LEU A 142 -10.03 -2.23 1.99
C LEU A 142 -11.00 -3.12 1.22
N LYS A 143 -10.70 -4.42 1.11
CA LYS A 143 -11.53 -5.40 0.44
C LYS A 143 -12.88 -5.57 1.13
N GLN A 144 -12.90 -5.82 2.43
CA GLN A 144 -14.13 -5.98 3.22
C GLN A 144 -15.03 -4.75 3.09
N TYR A 145 -14.44 -3.56 3.19
CA TYR A 145 -15.18 -2.31 2.99
C TYR A 145 -15.73 -2.21 1.56
N GLY A 146 -14.90 -2.48 0.55
CA GLY A 146 -15.30 -2.42 -0.85
C GLY A 146 -16.43 -3.40 -1.20
N GLU A 147 -16.35 -4.63 -0.72
CA GLU A 147 -17.40 -5.64 -0.89
C GLU A 147 -18.70 -5.21 -0.23
N LEU A 148 -18.64 -4.65 0.99
CA LEU A 148 -19.81 -4.16 1.72
C LEU A 148 -20.52 -3.03 0.97
N VAL A 149 -19.79 -1.99 0.54
CA VAL A 149 -20.41 -0.82 -0.11
C VAL A 149 -20.75 -1.06 -1.58
N GLY A 150 -20.06 -2.00 -2.25
CA GLY A 150 -20.33 -2.41 -3.62
C GLY A 150 -21.57 -3.28 -3.78
N ALA A 151 -21.94 -4.03 -2.75
CA ALA A 151 -23.07 -4.97 -2.80
C ALA A 151 -24.46 -4.32 -2.98
N GLY A 152 -24.57 -3.00 -2.79
CA GLY A 152 -25.84 -2.25 -2.88
C GLY A 152 -26.23 -1.81 -4.29
N SER A 153 -25.45 -2.11 -5.34
CA SER A 153 -25.73 -1.70 -6.72
C SER A 153 -26.10 -2.88 -7.61
N THR A 154 -26.82 -2.60 -8.70
CA THR A 154 -27.18 -3.61 -9.73
C THR A 154 -25.94 -4.26 -10.37
N PHE A 155 -24.82 -3.53 -10.39
CA PHE A 155 -23.49 -4.02 -10.72
C PHE A 155 -22.62 -3.84 -9.49
N VAL A 156 -22.05 -4.92 -8.98
CA VAL A 156 -21.16 -4.88 -7.81
C VAL A 156 -19.90 -4.11 -8.16
N GLU A 157 -19.89 -2.83 -7.83
CA GLU A 157 -18.81 -1.89 -8.12
C GLU A 157 -18.68 -0.86 -7.00
N VAL A 158 -17.45 -0.52 -6.65
CA VAL A 158 -17.12 0.53 -5.68
C VAL A 158 -16.74 1.81 -6.43
N SER A 159 -17.48 2.88 -6.20
CA SER A 159 -17.17 4.19 -6.75
C SER A 159 -16.02 4.88 -6.00
N GLY A 160 -15.34 5.83 -6.67
CA GLY A 160 -14.31 6.65 -6.02
C GLY A 160 -14.83 7.42 -4.81
N LYS A 161 -16.09 7.90 -4.86
CA LYS A 161 -16.73 8.57 -3.72
C LYS A 161 -16.91 7.65 -2.51
N GLN A 162 -17.28 6.39 -2.74
CA GLN A 162 -17.40 5.40 -1.67
C GLN A 162 -16.02 5.07 -1.10
N MET A 163 -14.99 4.84 -1.95
CA MET A 163 -13.63 4.63 -1.45
C MET A 163 -13.11 5.81 -0.64
N ALA A 164 -13.30 7.04 -1.10
CA ALA A 164 -12.91 8.25 -0.37
C ALA A 164 -13.59 8.38 1.00
N ALA A 165 -14.82 7.86 1.14
CA ALA A 165 -15.58 7.89 2.38
C ALA A 165 -15.19 6.81 3.40
N MET A 166 -14.31 5.86 3.02
CA MET A 166 -13.83 4.82 3.93
C MET A 166 -13.12 5.43 5.13
N ASN A 167 -13.49 5.00 6.32
CA ASN A 167 -12.78 5.36 7.54
C ASN A 167 -11.58 4.41 7.72
N LEU A 168 -10.38 4.96 7.61
CA LEU A 168 -9.13 4.25 7.84
C LEU A 168 -8.61 4.57 9.24
N LYS A 169 -8.37 3.53 10.04
CA LYS A 169 -7.69 3.67 11.32
C LYS A 169 -6.18 3.60 11.10
N MET A 170 -5.46 4.65 11.47
CA MET A 170 -4.05 4.82 11.12
C MET A 170 -3.26 5.52 12.23
N PRO A 171 -1.94 5.32 12.31
CA PRO A 171 -1.07 6.12 13.16
C PRO A 171 -1.12 7.60 12.78
N THR A 172 -1.02 8.48 13.78
CA THR A 172 -1.02 9.94 13.58
C THR A 172 0.25 10.47 12.93
N THR A 173 1.33 9.68 12.90
CA THR A 173 2.60 10.09 12.31
C THR A 173 2.99 9.22 11.13
N ILE A 174 3.57 9.84 10.10
CA ILE A 174 4.03 9.14 8.89
C ILE A 174 5.19 8.17 9.21
N GLU A 175 6.03 8.50 10.19
CA GLU A 175 7.16 7.66 10.62
C GLU A 175 6.68 6.33 11.20
N GLU A 176 5.59 6.33 11.96
CA GLU A 176 4.99 5.12 12.50
C GLU A 176 4.36 4.28 11.38
N GLN A 177 3.63 4.91 10.46
CA GLN A 177 3.07 4.23 9.28
C GLN A 177 4.18 3.56 8.46
N GLN A 178 5.28 4.29 8.18
CA GLN A 178 6.44 3.76 7.47
C GLN A 178 7.12 2.62 8.23
N THR A 179 7.15 2.70 9.55
CA THR A 179 7.71 1.62 10.39
C THR A 179 6.88 0.35 10.27
N ILE A 180 5.56 0.48 10.34
CA ILE A 180 4.61 -0.62 10.13
C ILE A 180 4.73 -1.16 8.70
N GLY A 181 4.73 -0.28 7.70
CA GLY A 181 4.88 -0.64 6.29
C GLY A 181 6.17 -1.43 6.04
N ARG A 182 7.31 -0.97 6.57
CA ARG A 182 8.59 -1.69 6.47
C ARG A 182 8.56 -3.05 7.15
N PHE A 183 7.88 -3.17 8.27
CA PHE A 183 7.74 -4.46 8.97
C PHE A 183 6.99 -5.47 8.10
N PHE A 184 5.82 -5.11 7.57
CA PHE A 184 5.05 -5.98 6.68
C PHE A 184 5.80 -6.29 5.38
N LYS A 185 6.46 -5.30 4.78
CA LYS A 185 7.31 -5.51 3.59
C LYS A 185 8.39 -6.58 3.82
N ARG A 186 9.00 -6.58 5.00
CA ARG A 186 9.99 -7.61 5.36
C ARG A 186 9.35 -8.99 5.50
N LEU A 187 8.18 -9.07 6.13
CA LEU A 187 7.44 -10.33 6.24
C LEU A 187 7.06 -10.88 4.86
N ASP A 188 6.51 -10.06 4.00
CA ASP A 188 6.12 -10.46 2.64
C ASP A 188 7.33 -10.93 1.82
N THR A 189 8.48 -10.29 1.98
CA THR A 189 9.73 -10.72 1.36
C THR A 189 10.16 -12.10 1.86
N LEU A 190 10.11 -12.34 3.17
CA LEU A 190 10.47 -13.62 3.76
C LEU A 190 9.52 -14.75 3.31
N ILE A 191 8.22 -14.48 3.29
CA ILE A 191 7.20 -15.41 2.80
C ILE A 191 7.47 -15.78 1.35
N THR A 192 7.71 -14.78 0.49
CA THR A 192 7.99 -15.00 -0.93
C THR A 192 9.26 -15.83 -1.15
N LEU A 193 10.33 -15.55 -0.40
CA LEU A 193 11.59 -16.31 -0.48
C LEU A 193 11.37 -17.76 -0.05
N HIS A 194 10.67 -17.99 1.05
CA HIS A 194 10.38 -19.33 1.55
C HIS A 194 9.48 -20.13 0.57
N GLN A 195 8.48 -19.50 -0.02
CA GLN A 195 7.65 -20.13 -1.04
C GLN A 195 8.45 -20.52 -2.27
N ARG A 196 9.38 -19.69 -2.74
CA ARG A 196 10.29 -20.00 -3.85
C ARG A 196 11.19 -21.20 -3.52
N GLU A 197 11.75 -21.23 -2.33
CA GLU A 197 12.60 -22.35 -1.87
C GLU A 197 11.81 -23.67 -1.83
N LEU A 198 10.57 -23.64 -1.33
CA LEU A 198 9.70 -24.82 -1.32
C LEU A 198 9.40 -25.32 -2.74
N ILE A 199 9.09 -24.40 -3.68
CA ILE A 199 8.82 -24.78 -5.07
C ILE A 199 10.05 -25.45 -5.70
N ILE A 200 11.26 -24.91 -5.48
CA ILE A 200 12.51 -25.49 -5.98
C ILE A 200 12.69 -26.92 -5.42
N ARG A 201 12.57 -27.09 -4.10
CA ARG A 201 12.70 -28.42 -3.47
C ARG A 201 11.69 -29.44 -3.99
N ILE A 202 10.43 -29.03 -4.19
CA ILE A 202 9.40 -29.89 -4.77
C ILE A 202 9.75 -30.29 -6.20
N SER A 203 10.25 -29.35 -7.02
CA SER A 203 10.65 -29.63 -8.40
C SER A 203 11.83 -30.61 -8.47
N GLU A 204 12.82 -30.51 -7.59
CA GLU A 204 13.95 -31.43 -7.49
C GLU A 204 13.47 -32.84 -7.14
N VAL A 205 12.64 -32.98 -6.12
CA VAL A 205 12.09 -34.30 -5.71
C VAL A 205 11.27 -34.95 -6.83
N THR A 206 10.50 -34.12 -7.58
CA THR A 206 9.67 -34.64 -8.70
C THR A 206 10.50 -35.03 -9.90
N SER A 207 11.63 -34.37 -10.14
CA SER A 207 12.56 -34.74 -11.22
C SER A 207 13.31 -36.04 -10.95
N VAL A 208 13.69 -36.29 -9.71
CA VAL A 208 14.35 -37.55 -9.30
C VAL A 208 13.40 -38.73 -9.52
N LYS A 209 12.13 -38.62 -9.14
CA LYS A 209 11.11 -39.69 -9.29
C LYS A 209 10.73 -40.01 -10.75
N ARG A 210 11.05 -39.15 -11.71
CA ARG A 210 10.81 -39.43 -13.16
C ARG A 210 11.95 -40.14 -13.83
N ASN A 211 13.10 -40.20 -13.18
CA ASN A 211 14.32 -40.84 -13.72
C ASN A 211 14.56 -42.22 -13.13
N GLU A 212 13.70 -42.70 -12.22
CA GLU A 212 13.60 -44.09 -11.74
C GLU A 212 12.47 -44.84 -12.50
#